data_aa41f09768d51d2fefc26ee80205a745
#
_entry.id   aa41f09768d51d2fefc26ee80205a745
#
_cell.length_a   1.000
_cell.length_b   1.000
_cell.length_c   1.000
_cell.angle_alpha   90.00
_cell.angle_beta   90.00
_cell.angle_gamma   90.00
#
_symmetry.space_group_name_H-M   'P 1'
#
loop_
_entity.id
_entity.type
_entity.pdbx_description
1 polymer ?
#
loop_
_entity_poly.entity_id
_entity_poly.type
_entity_poly.pdbx_seq_one_letter_code
_entity_poly.pdbx_strand_id
1 'polypeptide(L)' 'MDQTVIIAINSGVGLRMIGNTGHYVKEFSEAMKFMDEIETYEYIERHGLEKISSVRKINFTA' A
#
# COMPACT_ATOMS: atom_id res chain seq x y z
N MET A 1 18.19 -0.24 -9.08
CA MET A 1 17.07 0.61 -8.67
C MET A 1 15.85 -0.28 -8.39
N ASP A 2 15.47 -0.36 -7.15
CA ASP A 2 14.36 -1.23 -6.77
C ASP A 2 13.07 -0.44 -6.67
N GLN A 3 12.01 -1.03 -7.19
CA GLN A 3 10.70 -0.43 -7.12
C GLN A 3 9.82 -1.22 -6.16
N THR A 4 9.15 -0.52 -5.28
CA THR A 4 8.21 -1.12 -4.34
C THR A 4 6.84 -0.49 -4.53
N VAL A 5 5.81 -1.31 -4.42
CA VAL A 5 4.43 -0.86 -4.54
C VAL A 5 3.78 -0.95 -3.16
N ILE A 6 3.07 0.08 -2.78
CA ILE A 6 2.32 0.09 -1.51
C ILE A 6 0.88 0.50 -1.78
N ILE A 7 0.03 0.21 -0.81
CA ILE A 7 -1.38 0.61 -0.86
C ILE A 7 -1.56 1.81 0.06
N ALA A 8 -1.95 2.94 -0.52
CA ALA A 8 -2.28 4.13 0.26
C ALA A 8 -3.78 4.14 0.55
N ILE A 9 -4.15 4.52 1.76
CA ILE A 9 -5.53 4.50 2.22
C ILE A 9 -5.98 5.93 2.54
N ASN A 10 -7.12 6.31 2.01
CA ASN A 10 -7.76 7.57 2.36
C ASN A 10 -8.73 7.31 3.52
N SER A 11 -8.22 7.50 4.73
CA SER A 11 -8.94 7.12 5.94
C SER A 11 -9.79 8.24 6.55
N GLY A 12 -9.75 9.43 5.97
CA GLY A 12 -10.44 10.58 6.56
C GLY A 12 -9.68 11.26 7.68
N VAL A 13 -8.62 10.64 8.19
CA VAL A 13 -7.76 11.24 9.23
C VAL A 13 -6.35 11.49 8.69
N GLY A 14 -6.22 11.56 7.39
CA GLY A 14 -4.96 11.77 6.71
C GLY A 14 -4.52 10.52 5.97
N LEU A 15 -3.35 10.61 5.34
CA LEU A 15 -2.83 9.50 4.56
C LEU A 15 -2.37 8.37 5.48
N ARG A 16 -2.80 7.18 5.14
CA ARG A 16 -2.37 5.95 5.82
C ARG A 16 -1.95 4.94 4.76
N MET A 17 -1.29 3.88 5.20
CA MET A 17 -0.87 2.79 4.33
C MET A 17 -1.28 1.46 4.95
N ILE A 18 -1.41 0.43 4.11
CA ILE A 18 -1.69 -0.90 4.62
C ILE A 18 -0.38 -1.49 5.18
N GLY A 19 -0.43 -1.89 6.44
CA GLY A 19 0.71 -2.55 7.09
C GLY A 19 0.68 -4.06 6.91
N ASN A 20 1.74 -4.71 7.36
CA ASN A 20 1.91 -6.16 7.20
C ASN A 20 0.83 -7.00 7.89
N THR A 21 0.20 -6.45 8.92
CA THR A 21 -0.85 -7.14 9.65
C THR A 21 -2.25 -6.79 9.17
N GLY A 22 -2.35 -6.00 8.11
CA GLY A 22 -3.63 -5.54 7.58
C GLY A 22 -4.17 -4.29 8.27
N HIS A 23 -3.50 -3.79 9.27
CA HIS A 23 -3.88 -2.54 9.94
C HIS A 23 -3.33 -1.34 9.19
N TYR A 24 -3.95 -0.19 9.37
CA TYR A 24 -3.48 1.05 8.76
C TYR A 24 -2.30 1.60 9.56
N VAL A 25 -1.24 1.98 8.86
CA VAL A 25 -0.02 2.50 9.47
C VAL A 25 0.34 3.85 8.88
N LYS A 26 1.07 4.65 9.65
CA LYS A 26 1.50 5.98 9.22
C LYS A 26 2.87 5.96 8.57
N GLU A 27 3.71 5.03 8.99
CA GLU A 27 5.11 5.01 8.57
C GLU A 27 5.31 4.10 7.39
N PHE A 28 6.05 4.59 6.39
CA PHE A 28 6.37 3.80 5.22
C PHE A 28 7.12 2.53 5.57
N SER A 29 7.98 2.59 6.59
CA SER A 29 8.74 1.42 7.02
C SER A 29 7.86 0.27 7.51
N GLU A 30 6.65 0.58 7.97
CA GLU A 30 5.71 -0.41 8.46
C GLU A 30 4.73 -0.89 7.40
N ALA A 31 4.73 -0.23 6.23
CA ALA A 31 3.80 -0.56 5.16
C ALA A 31 4.17 -1.90 4.51
N MET A 32 3.15 -2.65 4.11
CA MET A 32 3.35 -3.87 3.34
C MET A 32 3.89 -3.49 1.96
N LYS A 33 4.99 -4.13 1.55
CA LYS A 33 5.61 -3.88 0.26
C LYS A 33 5.27 -5.00 -0.70
N PHE A 34 4.81 -4.62 -1.88
CA PHE A 34 4.47 -5.57 -2.94
C PHE A 34 5.51 -5.47 -4.04
N MET A 35 5.74 -6.57 -4.73
CA MET A 35 6.73 -6.59 -5.82
C MET A 35 6.21 -5.94 -7.09
N ASP A 36 4.91 -6.03 -7.35
CA ASP A 36 4.33 -5.44 -8.55
C ASP A 36 2.88 -5.01 -8.31
N GLU A 37 2.32 -4.33 -9.32
CA GLU A 37 0.97 -3.80 -9.24
C GLU A 37 -0.09 -4.90 -9.26
N ILE A 38 0.20 -6.00 -9.92
CA ILE A 38 -0.77 -7.10 -10.05
C ILE A 38 -1.07 -7.67 -8.67
N GLU A 39 -0.04 -7.97 -7.88
CA GLU A 39 -0.22 -8.43 -6.51
C GLU A 39 -0.98 -7.42 -5.67
N THR A 40 -0.67 -6.14 -5.86
CA THR A 40 -1.30 -5.06 -5.11
C THR A 40 -2.79 -4.98 -5.40
N TYR A 41 -3.18 -5.05 -6.67
CA TYR A 41 -4.59 -5.00 -7.04
C TYR A 41 -5.34 -6.23 -6.59
N GLU A 42 -4.71 -7.39 -6.61
CA GLU A 42 -5.32 -8.61 -6.08
C GLU A 42 -5.61 -8.48 -4.59
N TYR A 43 -4.68 -7.90 -3.84
CA TYR A 43 -4.89 -7.66 -2.41
C TYR A 43 -6.07 -6.71 -2.19
N ILE A 44 -6.12 -5.62 -2.93
CA ILE A 44 -7.19 -4.64 -2.81
C ILE A 44 -8.54 -5.28 -3.08
N GLU A 45 -8.64 -6.07 -4.15
CA GLU A 45 -9.87 -6.74 -4.51
C GLU A 45 -10.29 -7.75 -3.45
N ARG A 46 -9.35 -8.53 -2.95
CA ARG A 46 -9.62 -9.55 -1.95
C ARG A 46 -10.15 -8.97 -0.65
N HIS A 47 -9.68 -7.79 -0.28
CA HIS A 47 -10.06 -7.14 0.97
C HIS A 47 -11.10 -6.04 0.81
N GLY A 48 -11.61 -5.84 -0.40
CA GLY A 48 -12.68 -4.88 -0.64
C GLY A 48 -12.27 -3.43 -0.43
N LEU A 49 -11.06 -3.07 -0.80
CA LEU A 49 -10.51 -1.75 -0.53
C LEU A 49 -10.57 -0.80 -1.73
N GLU A 50 -11.23 -1.18 -2.82
CA GLU A 50 -11.18 -0.43 -4.08
C GLU A 50 -11.61 1.02 -3.94
N LYS A 51 -12.58 1.29 -3.06
CA LYS A 51 -13.15 2.64 -2.95
C LYS A 51 -12.30 3.57 -2.08
N ILE A 52 -11.45 3.03 -1.23
CA ILE A 52 -10.71 3.84 -0.25
C ILE A 52 -9.21 3.75 -0.42
N SER A 53 -8.74 2.99 -1.39
CA SER A 53 -7.30 2.78 -1.57
C SER A 53 -6.81 3.27 -2.90
N SER A 54 -5.51 3.51 -2.98
CA SER A 54 -4.83 3.79 -4.22
C SER A 54 -3.47 3.10 -4.20
N VAL A 55 -2.99 2.72 -5.39
CA VAL A 55 -1.70 2.06 -5.53
C VAL A 55 -0.63 3.12 -5.74
N ARG A 56 0.46 3.01 -4.98
CA ARG A 56 1.59 3.94 -5.11
C ARG A 56 2.86 3.17 -5.37
N LYS A 57 3.58 3.61 -6.39
CA LYS A 57 4.89 3.04 -6.71
C LYS A 57 5.96 3.94 -6.12
N ILE A 58 6.89 3.33 -5.39
CA ILE A 58 7.97 4.05 -4.76
C ILE A 58 9.29 3.47 -5.23
N ASN A 59 10.16 4.32 -5.75
CA ASN A 59 11.46 3.90 -6.20
C ASN A 59 12.47 4.10 -5.08
N PHE A 60 13.23 3.04 -4.81
CA PHE A 60 14.33 3.13 -3.88
C PHE A 60 15.63 3.23 -4.64
N THR A 61 16.46 4.19 -4.23
CA THR A 61 17.84 4.21 -4.63
C THR A 61 18.66 3.71 -3.44
N ALA A 62 19.23 2.56 -3.65
CA ALA A 62 20.10 2.01 -2.61
C ALA A 62 21.36 2.84 -2.48
#